data_5f178e7b8aca510083c8edc0de3121df
#
_entry.id   5f178e7b8aca510083c8edc0de3121df
#
_cell.length_a   1.000
_cell.length_b   1.000
_cell.length_c   1.000
_cell.angle_alpha   90.00
_cell.angle_beta   90.00
_cell.angle_gamma   90.00
#
_symmetry.space_group_name_H-M   'P 1'
#
loop_
_entity.id
_entity.type
_entity.pdbx_description
1 polymer ?
#
loop_
_entity_poly.entity_id
_entity_poly.type
_entity_poly.pdbx_seq_one_letter_code
_entity_poly.pdbx_strand_id
1 'polypeptide(L)'
;MTNQTAMQYFEWYLPSDGQHWNNLAEDAQHLADLGISHVWMPPAFKATNKDDVGYGVYDLFDLGEFDQKGTVRTKYGLKEEYLNAINQLKEVGIVPMADVVLNHKAAADKLETFEVVEVDPEDRTQEISEPFEIEGWTHFTFNGRNKAYNDFEWHWYHFNGTDFDAKRNKSGIYLI
;
A
#
# COMPACT_ATOMS: atom_id res chain seq x y z
N MET A 1 -6.38 14.39 -32.37
CA MET A 1 -5.95 13.64 -31.16
C MET A 1 -5.08 14.60 -30.37
N THR A 2 -5.45 14.92 -29.14
CA THR A 2 -4.59 15.69 -28.23
C THR A 2 -3.46 14.77 -27.77
N ASN A 3 -2.22 15.23 -27.86
CA ASN A 3 -1.07 14.53 -27.33
C ASN A 3 -1.21 14.44 -25.80
N GLN A 4 -0.96 13.25 -25.22
CA GLN A 4 -1.01 13.03 -23.77
C GLN A 4 0.40 12.76 -23.27
N THR A 5 0.78 13.44 -22.20
CA THR A 5 2.08 13.28 -21.54
C THR A 5 1.81 12.91 -20.08
N ALA A 6 2.24 11.71 -19.68
CA ALA A 6 2.13 11.24 -18.30
C ALA A 6 3.47 11.41 -17.60
N MET A 7 3.43 11.82 -16.33
CA MET A 7 4.58 11.95 -15.46
C MET A 7 4.38 11.15 -14.18
N GLN A 8 5.35 10.32 -13.82
CA GLN A 8 5.45 9.75 -12.48
C GLN A 8 6.01 10.81 -11.54
N TYR A 9 5.19 11.29 -10.60
CA TYR A 9 5.58 12.36 -9.67
C TYR A 9 6.09 11.77 -8.35
N PHE A 10 6.91 10.74 -8.40
CA PHE A 10 7.59 10.16 -7.22
C PHE A 10 8.79 9.32 -7.66
N GLU A 11 9.67 9.07 -6.71
CA GLU A 11 10.77 8.12 -6.83
C GLU A 11 11.00 7.44 -5.47
N TRP A 12 11.81 6.38 -5.46
CA TRP A 12 11.95 5.50 -4.29
C TRP A 12 12.55 6.20 -3.06
N TYR A 13 13.47 7.12 -3.27
CA TYR A 13 14.27 7.77 -2.21
C TYR A 13 13.75 9.14 -1.80
N LEU A 14 12.52 9.49 -2.12
CA LEU A 14 11.88 10.71 -1.63
C LEU A 14 11.97 10.82 -0.10
N PRO A 15 12.16 12.04 0.45
CA PRO A 15 12.15 12.27 1.89
C PRO A 15 10.87 11.76 2.54
N SER A 16 10.98 11.25 3.77
CA SER A 16 9.82 10.82 4.58
C SER A 16 9.34 11.96 5.49
N ASP A 17 9.27 13.17 4.95
CA ASP A 17 8.90 14.39 5.68
C ASP A 17 7.40 14.71 5.70
N GLY A 18 6.61 13.96 4.89
CA GLY A 18 5.17 14.15 4.78
C GLY A 18 4.79 15.39 3.94
N GLN A 19 5.70 15.94 3.13
CA GLN A 19 5.44 17.14 2.35
C GLN A 19 5.12 16.87 0.88
N HIS A 20 5.15 15.62 0.46
CA HIS A 20 5.03 15.29 -0.96
C HIS A 20 3.71 15.76 -1.59
N TRP A 21 2.59 15.62 -0.89
CA TRP A 21 1.30 16.08 -1.38
C TRP A 21 1.22 17.61 -1.49
N ASN A 22 1.81 18.33 -0.53
CA ASN A 22 1.89 19.78 -0.57
C ASN A 22 2.77 20.26 -1.72
N ASN A 23 3.93 19.62 -1.91
CA ASN A 23 4.82 19.90 -3.04
C ASN A 23 4.11 19.68 -4.39
N LEU A 24 3.38 18.57 -4.53
CA LEU A 24 2.60 18.30 -5.75
C LEU A 24 1.51 19.34 -6.01
N ALA A 25 0.81 19.77 -4.95
CA ALA A 25 -0.21 20.80 -5.05
C ALA A 25 0.37 22.15 -5.51
N GLU A 26 1.53 22.53 -4.97
CA GLU A 26 2.25 23.77 -5.35
C GLU A 26 2.80 23.70 -6.77
N ASP A 27 3.20 22.53 -7.24
CA ASP A 27 3.80 22.31 -8.56
C ASP A 27 2.78 22.17 -9.70
N ALA A 28 1.49 22.04 -9.38
CA ALA A 28 0.44 21.69 -10.33
C ALA A 28 0.42 22.63 -11.57
N GLN A 29 0.49 23.95 -11.35
CA GLN A 29 0.48 24.92 -12.46
C GLN A 29 1.75 24.79 -13.32
N HIS A 30 2.91 24.62 -12.70
CA HIS A 30 4.17 24.42 -13.43
C HIS A 30 4.13 23.18 -14.32
N LEU A 31 3.61 22.05 -13.80
CA LEU A 31 3.43 20.82 -14.58
C LEU A 31 2.49 21.03 -15.79
N ALA A 32 1.42 21.78 -15.60
CA ALA A 32 0.50 22.12 -16.70
C ALA A 32 1.20 22.98 -17.77
N ASP A 33 2.00 23.96 -17.36
CA ASP A 33 2.75 24.85 -18.28
C ASP A 33 3.81 24.04 -19.08
N LEU A 34 4.34 22.96 -18.53
CA LEU A 34 5.22 22.02 -19.24
C LEU A 34 4.48 21.07 -20.19
N GLY A 35 3.14 21.10 -20.20
CA GLY A 35 2.32 20.23 -21.05
C GLY A 35 2.09 18.82 -20.49
N ILE A 36 2.30 18.62 -19.18
CA ILE A 36 1.91 17.37 -18.50
C ILE A 36 0.38 17.31 -18.45
N SER A 37 -0.19 16.21 -18.89
CA SER A 37 -1.65 15.99 -18.91
C SER A 37 -2.12 14.96 -17.88
N HIS A 38 -1.22 14.11 -17.39
CA HIS A 38 -1.49 13.06 -16.39
C HIS A 38 -0.36 13.00 -15.39
N VAL A 39 -0.70 12.85 -14.11
CA VAL A 39 0.28 12.65 -13.03
C VAL A 39 -0.02 11.34 -12.31
N TRP A 40 0.94 10.43 -12.33
CA TRP A 40 0.93 9.21 -11.54
C TRP A 40 1.45 9.51 -10.13
N MET A 41 0.55 9.41 -9.17
CA MET A 41 0.79 9.64 -7.74
C MET A 41 1.15 8.32 -7.06
N PRO A 42 2.08 8.32 -6.09
CA PRO A 42 2.43 7.10 -5.35
C PRO A 42 1.25 6.57 -4.53
N PRO A 43 1.34 5.31 -4.01
CA PRO A 43 0.31 4.75 -3.15
C PRO A 43 0.04 5.65 -1.93
N ALA A 44 -1.22 6.10 -1.77
CA ALA A 44 -1.61 7.06 -0.74
C ALA A 44 -2.11 6.41 0.57
N PHE A 45 -2.37 5.10 0.56
CA PHE A 45 -2.91 4.39 1.72
C PHE A 45 -1.85 4.05 2.77
N LYS A 46 -2.30 3.68 3.99
CA LYS A 46 -1.44 3.33 5.11
C LYS A 46 -0.59 2.10 4.78
N ALA A 47 0.71 2.27 4.92
CA ALA A 47 1.71 1.24 4.73
C ALA A 47 2.25 0.69 6.08
N THR A 48 3.30 -0.10 6.04
CA THR A 48 3.87 -0.79 7.23
C THR A 48 4.39 0.16 8.29
N ASN A 49 4.83 1.35 7.90
CA ASN A 49 5.34 2.42 8.79
C ASN A 49 5.33 3.77 8.05
N LYS A 50 5.71 4.85 8.76
CA LYS A 50 5.73 6.22 8.24
C LYS A 50 6.72 6.50 7.11
N ASP A 51 7.71 5.64 6.92
CA ASP A 51 8.80 5.82 5.94
C ASP A 51 8.63 4.90 4.72
N ASP A 52 7.65 3.99 4.76
CA ASP A 52 7.34 3.04 3.69
C ASP A 52 6.83 3.78 2.44
N VAL A 53 7.38 3.42 1.29
CA VAL A 53 7.03 4.01 -0.02
C VAL A 53 5.60 3.70 -0.49
N GLY A 54 4.81 2.98 0.31
CA GLY A 54 3.40 2.66 0.07
C GLY A 54 3.15 1.24 -0.47
N TYR A 55 4.19 0.53 -0.86
CA TYR A 55 4.04 -0.84 -1.38
C TYR A 55 3.99 -1.92 -0.30
N GLY A 56 4.32 -1.61 0.96
CA GLY A 56 4.00 -2.44 2.11
C GLY A 56 2.58 -2.19 2.59
N VAL A 57 1.58 -2.72 1.91
CA VAL A 57 0.16 -2.37 2.06
C VAL A 57 -0.41 -2.86 3.39
N TYR A 58 -0.79 -1.95 4.27
CA TYR A 58 -1.50 -2.29 5.50
C TYR A 58 -3.01 -2.03 5.39
N ASP A 59 -3.47 -0.78 5.27
CA ASP A 59 -4.89 -0.44 5.23
C ASP A 59 -5.24 0.46 4.04
N LEU A 60 -5.98 -0.10 3.08
CA LEU A 60 -6.42 0.61 1.86
C LEU A 60 -7.45 1.71 2.13
N PHE A 61 -8.10 1.70 3.30
CA PHE A 61 -9.10 2.70 3.69
C PHE A 61 -8.53 3.86 4.52
N ASP A 62 -7.25 3.79 4.88
CA ASP A 62 -6.56 4.84 5.62
C ASP A 62 -5.56 5.57 4.72
N LEU A 63 -5.92 6.76 4.26
CA LEU A 63 -5.09 7.59 3.39
C LEU A 63 -4.21 8.59 4.17
N GLY A 64 -3.84 8.28 5.40
CA GLY A 64 -3.13 9.19 6.30
C GLY A 64 -4.09 9.99 7.18
N GLU A 65 -5.09 9.33 7.74
CA GLU A 65 -6.17 9.90 8.55
C GLU A 65 -6.22 9.34 9.97
N PHE A 66 -5.82 8.09 10.16
CA PHE A 66 -5.90 7.39 11.44
C PHE A 66 -4.51 7.07 12.00
N ASP A 67 -4.38 7.07 13.34
CA ASP A 67 -3.15 6.62 13.98
C ASP A 67 -3.05 5.09 13.91
N GLN A 68 -2.31 4.62 12.92
CA GLN A 68 -2.02 3.22 12.65
C GLN A 68 -0.55 3.05 12.30
N LYS A 69 0.06 1.93 12.74
CA LYS A 69 1.49 1.66 12.52
C LYS A 69 2.40 2.78 13.03
N GLY A 70 1.98 3.43 14.15
CA GLY A 70 2.74 4.47 14.85
C GLY A 70 2.75 5.83 14.15
N THR A 71 1.80 6.09 13.27
CA THR A 71 1.71 7.35 12.54
C THR A 71 0.28 7.64 12.07
N VAL A 72 -0.10 8.92 12.04
CA VAL A 72 -1.31 9.36 11.34
C VAL A 72 -1.02 9.51 9.84
N ARG A 73 0.01 10.27 9.47
CA ARG A 73 0.38 10.47 8.06
C ARG A 73 1.00 9.24 7.41
N THR A 74 0.94 9.17 6.09
CA THR A 74 1.80 8.29 5.28
C THR A 74 3.18 8.94 5.06
N LYS A 75 4.09 8.28 4.35
CA LYS A 75 5.35 8.89 3.89
C LYS A 75 5.11 10.24 3.22
N TYR A 76 4.03 10.34 2.47
CA TYR A 76 3.75 11.43 1.54
C TYR A 76 2.92 12.56 2.14
N GLY A 77 2.21 12.32 3.25
CA GLY A 77 1.40 13.34 3.93
C GLY A 77 0.10 12.81 4.50
N LEU A 78 -0.82 13.72 4.80
CA LEU A 78 -2.15 13.46 5.33
C LEU A 78 -3.18 13.31 4.20
N LYS A 79 -4.32 12.70 4.50
CA LYS A 79 -5.44 12.54 3.56
C LYS A 79 -5.94 13.86 2.98
N GLU A 80 -6.07 14.88 3.81
CA GLU A 80 -6.53 16.20 3.36
C GLU A 80 -5.56 16.85 2.37
N GLU A 81 -4.26 16.68 2.58
CA GLU A 81 -3.20 17.17 1.68
C GLU A 81 -3.23 16.40 0.35
N TYR A 82 -3.45 15.07 0.38
CA TYR A 82 -3.63 14.25 -0.81
C TYR A 82 -4.84 14.71 -1.65
N LEU A 83 -5.99 14.94 -0.99
CA LEU A 83 -7.19 15.41 -1.67
C LEU A 83 -7.02 16.84 -2.23
N ASN A 84 -6.28 17.71 -1.52
CA ASN A 84 -5.93 19.03 -2.02
C ASN A 84 -5.05 18.92 -3.28
N ALA A 85 -4.00 18.09 -3.28
CA ALA A 85 -3.16 17.88 -4.46
C ALA A 85 -3.97 17.40 -5.68
N ILE A 86 -4.89 16.47 -5.49
CA ILE A 86 -5.83 16.01 -6.54
C ILE A 86 -6.65 17.19 -7.08
N ASN A 87 -7.18 18.06 -6.21
CA ASN A 87 -7.98 19.19 -6.63
C ASN A 87 -7.14 20.21 -7.42
N GLN A 88 -5.93 20.56 -6.96
CA GLN A 88 -5.03 21.46 -7.65
C GLN A 88 -4.66 20.94 -9.04
N LEU A 89 -4.35 19.66 -9.19
CA LEU A 89 -4.11 19.05 -10.51
C LEU A 89 -5.32 19.19 -11.43
N LYS A 90 -6.53 18.92 -10.93
CA LYS A 90 -7.77 19.02 -11.71
C LYS A 90 -8.08 20.46 -12.14
N GLU A 91 -7.84 21.45 -11.28
CA GLU A 91 -8.06 22.87 -11.57
C GLU A 91 -7.22 23.36 -12.76
N VAL A 92 -6.01 22.81 -12.94
CA VAL A 92 -5.13 23.13 -14.07
C VAL A 92 -5.28 22.16 -15.25
N GLY A 93 -6.26 21.25 -15.21
CA GLY A 93 -6.57 20.33 -16.32
C GLY A 93 -5.71 19.07 -16.38
N ILE A 94 -4.96 18.73 -15.32
CA ILE A 94 -4.17 17.51 -15.21
C ILE A 94 -5.04 16.40 -14.60
N VAL A 95 -4.95 15.20 -15.18
CA VAL A 95 -5.61 13.99 -14.66
C VAL A 95 -4.73 13.32 -13.63
N PRO A 96 -5.14 13.27 -12.33
CA PRO A 96 -4.41 12.49 -11.31
C PRO A 96 -4.68 10.99 -11.50
N MET A 97 -3.64 10.18 -11.43
CA MET A 97 -3.70 8.71 -11.46
C MET A 97 -3.24 8.17 -10.11
N ALA A 98 -4.12 7.45 -9.41
CA ALA A 98 -3.80 6.82 -8.14
C ALA A 98 -3.11 5.45 -8.36
N ASP A 99 -2.02 5.22 -7.65
CA ASP A 99 -1.41 3.89 -7.55
C ASP A 99 -2.18 3.07 -6.51
N VAL A 100 -2.76 1.95 -6.93
CA VAL A 100 -3.56 1.09 -6.06
C VAL A 100 -3.02 -0.33 -6.08
N VAL A 101 -2.45 -0.77 -4.97
CA VAL A 101 -1.88 -2.11 -4.80
C VAL A 101 -2.91 -3.05 -4.20
N LEU A 102 -3.45 -3.96 -5.01
CA LEU A 102 -4.46 -4.95 -4.60
C LEU A 102 -3.91 -6.38 -4.51
N ASN A 103 -2.63 -6.57 -4.81
CA ASN A 103 -2.02 -7.90 -4.92
C ASN A 103 -1.68 -8.53 -3.58
N HIS A 104 -1.27 -7.74 -2.58
CA HIS A 104 -0.74 -8.24 -1.31
C HIS A 104 -1.01 -7.28 -0.16
N LYS A 105 -0.79 -7.78 1.06
CA LYS A 105 -0.81 -7.00 2.30
C LYS A 105 0.44 -7.30 3.13
N ALA A 106 0.79 -6.36 4.01
CA ALA A 106 1.95 -6.49 4.91
C ALA A 106 1.65 -5.93 6.29
N ALA A 107 2.44 -6.34 7.29
CA ALA A 107 2.37 -5.89 8.68
C ALA A 107 1.01 -6.15 9.35
N ALA A 108 0.46 -7.35 9.20
CA ALA A 108 -0.73 -7.77 9.95
C ALA A 108 -0.59 -7.55 11.46
N ASP A 109 -1.71 -7.45 12.16
CA ASP A 109 -1.75 -7.12 13.58
C ASP A 109 -1.56 -8.33 14.50
N LYS A 110 -1.95 -9.53 14.01
CA LYS A 110 -1.88 -10.77 14.80
C LYS A 110 -1.47 -11.96 13.94
N LEU A 111 -0.87 -12.95 14.60
CA LEU A 111 -0.63 -14.28 14.06
C LEU A 111 -1.91 -15.11 14.05
N GLU A 112 -2.02 -15.98 13.06
CA GLU A 112 -3.01 -17.04 12.96
C GLU A 112 -2.31 -18.36 12.64
N THR A 113 -2.91 -19.47 13.09
CA THR A 113 -2.43 -20.82 12.81
C THR A 113 -3.29 -21.45 11.73
N PHE A 114 -2.67 -21.94 10.67
CA PHE A 114 -3.36 -22.59 9.55
C PHE A 114 -2.43 -23.56 8.82
N GLU A 115 -3.03 -24.43 8.01
CA GLU A 115 -2.30 -25.42 7.21
C GLU A 115 -1.89 -24.85 5.87
N VAL A 116 -0.72 -25.21 5.39
CA VAL A 116 -0.12 -24.79 4.12
C VAL A 116 0.63 -25.93 3.44
N VAL A 117 0.93 -25.72 2.14
CA VAL A 117 1.92 -26.51 1.39
C VAL A 117 3.05 -25.59 0.96
N GLU A 118 4.31 -25.99 1.19
CA GLU A 118 5.47 -25.28 0.67
C GLU A 118 5.68 -25.64 -0.80
N VAL A 119 5.91 -24.62 -1.65
CA VAL A 119 6.17 -24.81 -3.09
C VAL A 119 7.56 -24.36 -3.47
N ASP A 120 8.05 -24.88 -4.59
CA ASP A 120 9.36 -24.53 -5.15
C ASP A 120 9.39 -23.04 -5.53
N PRO A 121 10.39 -22.26 -5.08
CA PRO A 121 10.51 -20.84 -5.41
C PRO A 121 10.73 -20.56 -6.90
N GLU A 122 11.30 -21.50 -7.65
CA GLU A 122 11.55 -21.37 -9.09
C GLU A 122 10.36 -21.85 -9.94
N ASP A 123 9.55 -22.77 -9.37
CA ASP A 123 8.33 -23.27 -10.01
C ASP A 123 7.20 -23.41 -8.97
N ARG A 124 6.43 -22.35 -8.77
CA ARG A 124 5.34 -22.29 -7.78
C ARG A 124 4.17 -23.21 -8.05
N THR A 125 4.19 -23.97 -9.14
CA THR A 125 3.21 -25.03 -9.43
C THR A 125 3.64 -26.38 -8.86
N GLN A 126 4.89 -26.49 -8.39
CA GLN A 126 5.44 -27.70 -7.79
C GLN A 126 5.40 -27.64 -6.27
N GLU A 127 4.57 -28.49 -5.64
CA GLU A 127 4.57 -28.72 -4.21
C GLU A 127 5.81 -29.51 -3.80
N ILE A 128 6.52 -29.03 -2.76
CA ILE A 128 7.76 -29.65 -2.22
C ILE A 128 7.60 -30.15 -0.79
N SER A 129 6.40 -30.03 -0.22
CA SER A 129 6.08 -30.61 1.10
C SER A 129 4.69 -31.24 1.10
N GLU A 130 4.46 -32.14 2.05
CA GLU A 130 3.11 -32.49 2.50
C GLU A 130 2.50 -31.30 3.24
N PRO A 131 1.17 -31.23 3.39
CA PRO A 131 0.50 -30.21 4.19
C PRO A 131 1.01 -30.17 5.62
N PHE A 132 1.27 -28.98 6.16
CA PHE A 132 1.70 -28.78 7.53
C PHE A 132 1.26 -27.43 8.10
N GLU A 133 1.18 -27.34 9.42
CA GLU A 133 0.74 -26.16 10.15
C GLU A 133 1.87 -25.13 10.31
N ILE A 134 1.56 -23.87 10.04
CA ILE A 134 2.41 -22.68 10.29
C ILE A 134 1.69 -21.67 11.17
N GLU A 135 2.44 -20.67 11.66
CA GLU A 135 1.90 -19.41 12.16
C GLU A 135 2.24 -18.28 11.19
N GLY A 136 1.21 -17.65 10.62
CA GLY A 136 1.36 -16.54 9.66
C GLY A 136 0.79 -15.23 10.18
N TRP A 137 1.40 -14.12 9.78
CA TRP A 137 0.89 -12.77 10.02
C TRP A 137 -0.21 -12.44 9.00
N THR A 138 -1.45 -12.81 9.34
CA THR A 138 -2.59 -12.75 8.41
C THR A 138 -3.82 -12.04 8.97
N HIS A 139 -3.89 -11.79 10.29
CA HIS A 139 -5.04 -11.12 10.89
C HIS A 139 -4.82 -9.60 10.95
N PHE A 140 -5.57 -8.86 10.12
CA PHE A 140 -5.59 -7.40 10.07
C PHE A 140 -6.88 -6.89 10.71
N THR A 141 -6.75 -6.17 11.82
CA THR A 141 -7.87 -5.69 12.65
C THR A 141 -8.17 -4.20 12.46
N PHE A 142 -7.21 -3.44 11.95
CA PHE A 142 -7.33 -1.99 11.70
C PHE A 142 -7.86 -1.19 12.90
N ASN A 143 -7.39 -1.51 14.11
CA ASN A 143 -7.92 -0.97 15.36
C ASN A 143 -7.84 0.56 15.43
N GLY A 144 -6.80 1.20 14.87
CA GLY A 144 -6.66 2.65 14.85
C GLY A 144 -7.75 3.35 14.04
N ARG A 145 -8.31 2.67 13.03
CA ARG A 145 -9.44 3.18 12.25
C ARG A 145 -10.78 3.05 12.98
N ASN A 146 -10.86 2.22 14.02
CA ASN A 146 -12.07 2.03 14.84
C ASN A 146 -13.35 1.81 14.01
N LYS A 147 -13.27 0.93 13.00
CA LYS A 147 -14.36 0.58 12.07
C LYS A 147 -14.88 1.74 11.20
N ALA A 148 -14.19 2.88 11.15
CA ALA A 148 -14.50 3.91 10.17
C ALA A 148 -14.43 3.32 8.75
N TYR A 149 -15.41 3.65 7.89
CA TYR A 149 -15.63 3.19 6.53
C TYR A 149 -16.12 1.74 6.38
N ASN A 150 -15.61 0.78 7.17
CA ASN A 150 -16.08 -0.60 7.24
C ASN A 150 -15.52 -1.30 8.48
N ASP A 151 -16.12 -2.44 8.85
CA ASP A 151 -15.72 -3.29 9.98
C ASP A 151 -15.07 -4.61 9.53
N PHE A 152 -14.71 -4.74 8.26
CA PHE A 152 -14.10 -5.94 7.70
C PHE A 152 -12.69 -6.13 8.26
N GLU A 153 -12.40 -7.34 8.74
CA GLU A 153 -11.07 -7.80 9.14
C GLU A 153 -10.57 -8.85 8.15
N TRP A 154 -9.28 -8.85 7.88
CA TRP A 154 -8.66 -9.88 7.05
C TRP A 154 -8.18 -11.01 7.95
N HIS A 155 -8.36 -12.24 7.47
CA HIS A 155 -7.92 -13.48 8.10
C HIS A 155 -7.20 -14.35 7.07
N TRP A 156 -6.46 -15.38 7.55
CA TRP A 156 -5.68 -16.28 6.71
C TRP A 156 -6.47 -16.80 5.50
N TYR A 157 -7.76 -17.13 5.66
CA TYR A 157 -8.61 -17.67 4.60
C TYR A 157 -9.04 -16.64 3.52
N HIS A 158 -8.61 -15.39 3.62
CA HIS A 158 -8.76 -14.38 2.56
C HIS A 158 -7.50 -14.28 1.68
N PHE A 159 -6.44 -15.04 1.99
CA PHE A 159 -5.19 -15.06 1.23
C PHE A 159 -5.01 -16.43 0.58
N ASN A 160 -4.27 -16.48 -0.51
CA ASN A 160 -3.90 -17.72 -1.20
C ASN A 160 -2.45 -18.13 -0.92
N GLY A 161 -1.73 -17.38 -0.08
CA GLY A 161 -0.38 -17.73 0.33
C GLY A 161 0.25 -16.69 1.25
N THR A 162 1.35 -17.10 1.87
CA THR A 162 2.22 -16.26 2.69
C THR A 162 3.69 -16.62 2.44
N ASP A 163 4.60 -15.71 2.80
CA ASP A 163 6.04 -15.85 2.58
C ASP A 163 6.84 -16.12 3.85
N PHE A 164 6.16 -16.22 5.01
CA PHE A 164 6.85 -16.36 6.29
C PHE A 164 6.09 -17.24 7.29
N ASP A 165 6.78 -18.24 7.83
CA ASP A 165 6.36 -19.05 8.98
C ASP A 165 6.97 -18.49 10.26
N ALA A 166 6.17 -17.83 11.07
CA ALA A 166 6.62 -17.23 12.34
C ALA A 166 6.97 -18.30 13.40
N LYS A 167 6.32 -19.46 13.38
CA LYS A 167 6.58 -20.57 14.31
C LYS A 167 8.00 -21.14 14.15
N ARG A 168 8.49 -21.22 12.89
CA ARG A 168 9.82 -21.74 12.57
C ARG A 168 10.83 -20.64 12.26
N ASN A 169 10.39 -19.37 12.21
CA ASN A 169 11.18 -18.22 11.78
C ASN A 169 11.84 -18.49 10.42
N LYS A 170 11.05 -18.95 9.46
CA LYS A 170 11.53 -19.38 8.13
C LYS A 170 10.75 -18.65 7.03
N SER A 171 11.48 -18.04 6.10
CA SER A 171 10.90 -17.58 4.83
C SER A 171 10.76 -18.73 3.86
N GLY A 172 9.70 -18.68 3.04
CA GLY A 172 9.38 -19.68 2.04
C GLY A 172 8.24 -19.19 1.15
N ILE A 173 7.71 -20.04 0.31
CA ILE A 173 6.48 -19.76 -0.45
C ILE A 173 5.46 -20.81 -0.02
N TYR A 174 4.51 -20.37 0.79
CA TYR A 174 3.51 -21.22 1.40
C TYR A 174 2.14 -20.92 0.78
N LEU A 175 1.55 -21.91 0.12
CA LEU A 175 0.16 -21.85 -0.38
C LEU A 175 -0.81 -22.23 0.74
N ILE A 176 -1.93 -21.50 0.81
CA ILE A 176 -3.02 -21.70 1.79
C ILE A 176 -4.16 -22.44 1.11
#